data_42338604da8ca110a933307037492828
#
_entry.id   42338604da8ca110a933307037492828
#
_cell.length_a   1.000
_cell.length_b   1.000
_cell.length_c   1.000
_cell.angle_alpha   90.00
_cell.angle_beta   90.00
_cell.angle_gamma   90.00
#
_symmetry.space_group_name_H-M   'P 1'
#
loop_
_entity.id
_entity.type
_entity.pdbx_description
1 polymer ?
#
loop_
_entity_poly.entity_id
_entity_poly.type
_entity_poly.pdbx_seq_one_letter_code
_entity_poly.pdbx_strand_id
1 'polypeptide(L)'
;AMITVEGAISLDEISAPSNTADRGQLYTNADNHLHFINGAGTDVKVTEEVFIVALSDETTDLTIGNGKASFHMPFAMTLTAVKANCTTAPTGATIIVDINEAGSTILSTKLSIDASELTSSTAASAAVMSDTALANDALITFDIDQIGSSTAGKGLKVTLYGYRT
;
A
#
# COMPACT_ATOMS: atom_id res chain seq x y z
N ALA A 1 30.66 18.59 12.72
CA ALA A 1 31.58 17.45 12.90
C ALA A 1 31.18 16.37 11.91
N MET A 2 32.13 15.78 11.18
CA MET A 2 31.95 14.64 10.30
C MET A 2 32.34 13.39 11.09
N ILE A 3 31.47 12.37 11.11
CA ILE A 3 31.79 11.06 11.66
C ILE A 3 32.16 10.17 10.50
N THR A 4 33.38 9.65 10.48
CA THR A 4 33.86 8.64 9.52
C THR A 4 33.89 7.31 10.27
N VAL A 5 33.19 6.29 9.75
CA VAL A 5 33.17 4.95 10.31
C VAL A 5 33.78 3.99 9.28
N GLU A 6 34.86 3.31 9.67
CA GLU A 6 35.46 2.23 8.87
C GLU A 6 34.87 0.90 9.36
N GLY A 7 33.83 0.43 8.68
CA GLY A 7 33.13 -0.81 9.04
C GLY A 7 31.62 -0.64 9.22
N ALA A 8 30.97 -1.65 9.78
CA ALA A 8 29.53 -1.63 10.02
C ALA A 8 29.18 -0.79 11.26
N ILE A 9 28.04 -0.07 11.19
CA ILE A 9 27.41 0.54 12.36
C ILE A 9 26.34 -0.45 12.83
N SER A 10 26.45 -0.94 14.08
CA SER A 10 25.40 -1.71 14.74
C SER A 10 24.51 -0.75 15.54
N LEU A 11 23.21 -0.87 15.38
CA LEU A 11 22.21 -0.12 16.13
C LEU A 11 21.40 -1.12 16.96
N ASP A 12 21.34 -0.89 18.27
CA ASP A 12 20.45 -1.68 19.13
C ASP A 12 18.99 -1.27 18.90
N GLU A 13 18.07 -2.24 19.04
CA GLU A 13 16.64 -1.94 19.04
C GLU A 13 16.26 -1.16 20.28
N ILE A 14 15.60 -0.03 20.08
CA ILE A 14 15.13 0.86 21.15
C ILE A 14 13.68 1.29 20.88
N SER A 15 13.00 1.74 21.93
CA SER A 15 11.76 2.50 21.74
C SER A 15 12.07 3.78 20.98
N ALA A 16 11.07 4.31 20.24
CA ALA A 16 11.24 5.58 19.54
C ALA A 16 11.84 6.65 20.49
N PRO A 17 12.98 7.24 20.14
CA PRO A 17 13.60 8.25 21.00
C PRO A 17 12.73 9.50 21.08
N SER A 18 12.83 10.26 22.16
CA SER A 18 12.25 11.60 22.22
C SER A 18 12.86 12.45 21.11
N ASN A 19 12.02 13.18 20.38
CA ASN A 19 12.53 14.07 19.36
C ASN A 19 13.41 15.17 20.00
N THR A 20 14.50 15.51 19.33
CA THR A 20 15.34 16.66 19.70
C THR A 20 15.14 17.73 18.64
N ALA A 21 14.68 18.92 19.05
CA ALA A 21 14.45 20.02 18.14
C ALA A 21 15.70 20.27 17.26
N ASP A 22 15.48 20.50 15.97
CA ASP A 22 16.50 20.76 14.93
C ASP A 22 17.49 19.60 14.69
N ARG A 23 17.15 18.37 15.10
CA ARG A 23 17.98 17.17 14.87
C ARG A 23 17.15 16.01 14.36
N GLY A 24 17.72 15.27 13.40
CA GLY A 24 17.21 13.96 13.02
C GLY A 24 17.96 12.86 13.78
N GLN A 25 17.27 11.74 14.05
CA GLN A 25 17.82 10.57 14.73
C GLN A 25 17.52 9.33 13.90
N LEU A 26 18.52 8.46 13.72
CA LEU A 26 18.36 7.13 13.14
C LEU A 26 18.37 6.12 14.30
N TYR A 27 17.46 5.16 14.27
CA TYR A 27 17.36 4.11 15.26
C TYR A 27 16.69 2.86 14.66
N THR A 28 16.85 1.72 15.31
CA THR A 28 16.07 0.51 15.03
C THR A 28 15.04 0.33 16.14
N ASN A 29 13.84 -0.10 15.77
CA ASN A 29 12.73 -0.33 16.67
C ASN A 29 12.47 -1.83 16.82
N ALA A 30 11.66 -2.24 17.81
CA ALA A 30 11.23 -3.62 18.05
C ALA A 30 10.50 -4.29 16.88
N ASP A 31 10.22 -3.56 15.80
CA ASP A 31 9.71 -4.09 14.54
C ASP A 31 10.84 -4.54 13.56
N ASN A 32 12.11 -4.52 14.00
CA ASN A 32 13.31 -4.87 13.24
C ASN A 32 13.59 -3.97 12.00
N HIS A 33 13.07 -2.74 11.99
CA HIS A 33 13.27 -1.81 10.89
C HIS A 33 14.07 -0.58 11.29
N LEU A 34 14.76 0.00 10.30
CA LEU A 34 15.43 1.28 10.44
C LEU A 34 14.40 2.41 10.38
N HIS A 35 14.43 3.26 11.38
CA HIS A 35 13.58 4.44 11.49
C HIS A 35 14.40 5.72 11.49
N PHE A 36 13.78 6.79 11.00
CA PHE A 36 14.26 8.15 11.11
C PHE A 36 13.18 9.01 11.77
N ILE A 37 13.50 9.61 12.92
CA ILE A 37 12.66 10.63 13.54
C ILE A 37 13.26 12.01 13.27
N ASN A 38 12.48 12.93 12.71
CA ASN A 38 12.93 14.30 12.46
C ASN A 38 12.80 15.19 13.71
N GLY A 39 13.36 16.40 13.67
CA GLY A 39 13.29 17.36 14.76
C GLY A 39 11.88 17.82 15.14
N ALA A 40 10.88 17.60 14.27
CA ALA A 40 9.46 17.86 14.56
C ALA A 40 8.75 16.66 15.22
N GLY A 41 9.45 15.54 15.41
CA GLY A 41 8.88 14.33 16.01
C GLY A 41 8.16 13.39 15.02
N THR A 42 8.30 13.62 13.71
CA THR A 42 7.77 12.69 12.72
C THR A 42 8.67 11.48 12.59
N ASP A 43 8.12 10.31 12.89
CA ASP A 43 8.80 9.02 12.74
C ASP A 43 8.49 8.43 11.34
N VAL A 44 9.53 8.06 10.61
CA VAL A 44 9.44 7.51 9.26
C VAL A 44 10.20 6.18 9.23
N LYS A 45 9.53 5.11 8.82
CA LYS A 45 10.17 3.84 8.51
C LYS A 45 10.94 3.97 7.19
N VAL A 46 12.26 3.87 7.23
CA VAL A 46 13.14 4.09 6.07
C VAL A 46 13.05 2.95 5.04
N THR A 47 12.55 1.78 5.46
CA THR A 47 12.49 0.57 4.65
C THR A 47 11.10 0.31 4.04
N GLU A 48 10.19 1.28 4.06
CA GLU A 48 8.86 1.11 3.43
C GLU A 48 8.99 1.09 1.91
N GLU A 49 8.36 0.08 1.30
CA GLU A 49 8.24 -0.09 -0.15
C GLU A 49 6.80 0.23 -0.57
N VAL A 50 6.65 0.83 -1.75
CA VAL A 50 5.33 1.20 -2.28
C VAL A 50 5.23 0.76 -3.74
N PHE A 51 4.18 -0.03 -4.06
CA PHE A 51 3.83 -0.38 -5.43
C PHE A 51 2.53 0.31 -5.82
N ILE A 52 2.52 1.02 -6.95
CA ILE A 52 1.31 1.60 -7.54
C ILE A 52 1.04 0.87 -8.84
N VAL A 53 -0.15 0.26 -8.94
CA VAL A 53 -0.57 -0.54 -10.09
C VAL A 53 -1.80 0.10 -10.71
N ALA A 54 -1.72 0.45 -12.00
CA ALA A 54 -2.86 0.92 -12.77
C ALA A 54 -3.72 -0.27 -13.24
N LEU A 55 -5.00 -0.26 -12.92
CA LEU A 55 -5.97 -1.28 -13.33
C LEU A 55 -6.76 -0.85 -14.57
N SER A 56 -6.68 0.41 -14.94
CA SER A 56 -7.27 0.97 -16.15
C SER A 56 -6.47 2.16 -16.67
N ASP A 57 -6.74 2.59 -17.89
CA ASP A 57 -6.32 3.90 -18.39
C ASP A 57 -7.15 5.03 -17.74
N GLU A 58 -6.79 6.28 -18.03
CA GLU A 58 -7.41 7.47 -17.41
C GLU A 58 -8.71 7.92 -18.10
N THR A 59 -9.03 7.40 -19.27
CA THR A 59 -10.06 7.95 -20.18
C THR A 59 -11.22 7.02 -20.42
N THR A 60 -11.00 5.71 -20.38
CA THR A 60 -12.00 4.68 -20.64
C THR A 60 -12.76 4.33 -19.36
N ASP A 61 -14.06 4.09 -19.49
CA ASP A 61 -14.90 3.61 -18.41
C ASP A 61 -14.40 2.26 -17.88
N LEU A 62 -14.41 2.07 -16.56
CA LEU A 62 -14.06 0.81 -15.94
C LEU A 62 -14.97 -0.32 -16.42
N THR A 63 -14.41 -1.51 -16.48
CA THR A 63 -15.15 -2.75 -16.77
C THR A 63 -14.82 -3.80 -15.73
N ILE A 64 -15.84 -4.56 -15.30
CA ILE A 64 -15.68 -5.71 -14.39
C ILE A 64 -14.81 -6.77 -15.09
N GLY A 65 -14.01 -7.48 -14.32
CA GLY A 65 -13.22 -8.60 -14.82
C GLY A 65 -12.09 -8.98 -13.88
N ASN A 66 -11.65 -10.24 -14.02
CA ASN A 66 -10.53 -10.79 -13.28
C ASN A 66 -9.21 -10.49 -14.01
N GLY A 67 -8.13 -10.35 -13.24
CA GLY A 67 -6.79 -10.14 -13.77
C GLY A 67 -6.65 -8.85 -14.59
N LYS A 68 -7.31 -7.77 -14.21
CA LYS A 68 -7.22 -6.46 -14.89
C LYS A 68 -5.80 -5.93 -14.96
N ALA A 69 -5.00 -6.26 -13.98
CA ALA A 69 -3.55 -6.11 -13.96
C ALA A 69 -2.93 -7.27 -13.20
N SER A 70 -1.67 -7.56 -13.50
CA SER A 70 -0.90 -8.58 -12.78
C SER A 70 0.59 -8.28 -12.86
N PHE A 71 1.32 -8.75 -11.86
CA PHE A 71 2.79 -8.76 -11.86
C PHE A 71 3.31 -9.85 -10.92
N HIS A 72 4.57 -10.23 -11.10
CA HIS A 72 5.26 -11.08 -10.12
C HIS A 72 5.96 -10.23 -9.08
N MET A 73 5.83 -10.62 -7.80
CA MET A 73 6.51 -9.93 -6.71
C MET A 73 8.03 -9.99 -6.90
N PRO A 74 8.74 -8.86 -6.95
CA PRO A 74 10.19 -8.85 -7.16
C PRO A 74 10.98 -9.34 -5.94
N PHE A 75 10.37 -9.44 -4.77
CA PHE A 75 10.91 -9.93 -3.49
C PHE A 75 9.77 -10.27 -2.55
N ALA A 76 10.05 -11.04 -1.48
CA ALA A 76 9.09 -11.27 -0.42
C ALA A 76 8.79 -9.96 0.33
N MET A 77 7.52 -9.72 0.67
CA MET A 77 7.05 -8.46 1.26
C MET A 77 5.97 -8.72 2.31
N THR A 78 6.02 -7.99 3.40
CA THR A 78 4.88 -7.90 4.33
C THR A 78 4.12 -6.61 4.08
N LEU A 79 2.84 -6.72 3.72
CA LEU A 79 1.94 -5.59 3.52
C LEU A 79 1.57 -4.91 4.85
N THR A 80 1.55 -3.59 4.84
CA THR A 80 1.07 -2.75 5.96
C THR A 80 -0.26 -2.08 5.64
N ALA A 81 -0.52 -1.81 4.35
CA ALA A 81 -1.78 -1.24 3.89
C ALA A 81 -2.01 -1.49 2.39
N VAL A 82 -3.27 -1.46 2.00
CA VAL A 82 -3.70 -1.39 0.60
C VAL A 82 -4.67 -0.23 0.43
N LYS A 83 -4.54 0.52 -0.66
CA LYS A 83 -5.43 1.65 -0.98
C LYS A 83 -5.76 1.66 -2.46
N ALA A 84 -6.91 2.25 -2.82
CA ALA A 84 -7.27 2.51 -4.20
C ALA A 84 -7.67 3.97 -4.40
N ASN A 85 -7.48 4.45 -5.62
CA ASN A 85 -7.97 5.75 -6.05
C ASN A 85 -8.37 5.69 -7.53
N CYS A 86 -9.26 6.58 -7.94
CA CYS A 86 -9.67 6.75 -9.33
C CYS A 86 -9.66 8.23 -9.73
N THR A 87 -9.60 8.51 -11.04
CA THR A 87 -9.63 9.89 -11.55
C THR A 87 -11.03 10.40 -11.80
N THR A 88 -11.97 9.48 -12.08
CA THR A 88 -13.41 9.79 -12.17
C THR A 88 -14.14 8.93 -11.15
N ALA A 89 -14.90 9.58 -10.27
CA ALA A 89 -15.66 8.89 -9.23
C ALA A 89 -16.76 7.99 -9.83
N PRO A 90 -17.01 6.81 -9.25
CA PRO A 90 -18.19 6.01 -9.59
C PRO A 90 -19.46 6.73 -9.13
N THR A 91 -20.59 6.47 -9.77
CA THR A 91 -21.92 6.90 -9.27
C THR A 91 -22.92 5.75 -9.34
N GLY A 92 -23.89 5.78 -8.44
CA GLY A 92 -24.95 4.77 -8.36
C GLY A 92 -24.54 3.48 -7.63
N ALA A 93 -23.27 3.09 -7.69
CA ALA A 93 -22.69 1.97 -6.95
C ALA A 93 -21.21 2.22 -6.65
N THR A 94 -20.68 1.48 -5.68
CA THR A 94 -19.28 1.46 -5.24
C THR A 94 -18.40 0.71 -6.24
N ILE A 95 -17.15 1.13 -6.46
CA ILE A 95 -16.12 0.28 -7.08
C ILE A 95 -15.65 -0.71 -6.02
N ILE A 96 -15.54 -2.00 -6.38
CA ILE A 96 -14.97 -3.06 -5.53
C ILE A 96 -13.82 -3.73 -6.26
N VAL A 97 -12.68 -3.83 -5.58
CA VAL A 97 -11.45 -4.43 -6.09
C VAL A 97 -11.02 -5.56 -5.18
N ASP A 98 -10.67 -6.70 -5.76
CA ASP A 98 -9.98 -7.78 -5.07
C ASP A 98 -8.50 -7.83 -5.46
N ILE A 99 -7.68 -8.31 -4.54
CA ILE A 99 -6.26 -8.54 -4.74
C ILE A 99 -5.99 -10.00 -4.41
N ASN A 100 -5.35 -10.70 -5.34
CA ASN A 100 -5.08 -12.11 -5.17
C ASN A 100 -3.57 -12.39 -5.27
N GLU A 101 -3.08 -13.30 -4.43
CA GLU A 101 -1.78 -13.93 -4.56
C GLU A 101 -1.96 -15.37 -4.98
N ALA A 102 -1.30 -15.78 -6.07
CA ALA A 102 -1.38 -17.13 -6.65
C ALA A 102 -2.84 -17.64 -6.81
N GLY A 103 -3.77 -16.75 -7.13
CA GLY A 103 -5.19 -17.03 -7.35
C GLY A 103 -6.06 -17.09 -6.09
N SER A 104 -5.50 -16.78 -4.91
CA SER A 104 -6.27 -16.69 -3.65
C SER A 104 -6.35 -15.24 -3.19
N THR A 105 -7.54 -14.78 -2.79
CA THR A 105 -7.69 -13.43 -2.25
C THR A 105 -6.88 -13.22 -0.97
N ILE A 106 -6.20 -12.09 -0.88
CA ILE A 106 -5.51 -11.65 0.34
C ILE A 106 -6.40 -10.77 1.23
N LEU A 107 -7.65 -10.53 0.82
CA LEU A 107 -8.57 -9.62 1.50
C LEU A 107 -9.77 -10.36 2.07
N SER A 108 -10.03 -10.25 3.37
CA SER A 108 -11.28 -10.69 3.99
C SER A 108 -12.40 -9.65 3.82
N THR A 109 -12.05 -8.36 3.69
CA THR A 109 -12.94 -7.30 3.23
C THR A 109 -12.28 -6.61 2.05
N LYS A 110 -12.94 -6.67 0.88
CA LYS A 110 -12.39 -6.16 -0.37
C LYS A 110 -12.22 -4.64 -0.34
N LEU A 111 -11.30 -4.15 -1.15
CA LEU A 111 -11.01 -2.74 -1.30
C LEU A 111 -12.17 -2.04 -2.01
N SER A 112 -12.68 -0.92 -1.49
CA SER A 112 -13.81 -0.21 -2.07
C SER A 112 -13.57 1.29 -2.20
N ILE A 113 -14.17 1.89 -3.25
CA ILE A 113 -14.31 3.34 -3.41
C ILE A 113 -15.81 3.61 -3.50
N ASP A 114 -16.36 4.33 -2.53
CA ASP A 114 -17.78 4.57 -2.46
C ASP A 114 -18.28 5.51 -3.57
N ALA A 115 -19.58 5.47 -3.84
CA ALA A 115 -20.19 6.31 -4.88
C ALA A 115 -19.92 7.80 -4.59
N SER A 116 -19.51 8.53 -5.61
CA SER A 116 -19.11 9.95 -5.58
C SER A 116 -17.79 10.23 -4.86
N GLU A 117 -17.00 9.21 -4.51
CA GLU A 117 -15.67 9.34 -3.94
C GLU A 117 -14.56 9.00 -4.95
N LEU A 118 -13.35 9.47 -4.69
CA LEU A 118 -12.17 9.24 -5.53
C LEU A 118 -11.14 8.32 -4.88
N THR A 119 -11.35 7.93 -3.62
CA THR A 119 -10.37 7.17 -2.84
C THR A 119 -11.03 6.18 -1.90
N SER A 120 -10.37 5.05 -1.67
CA SER A 120 -10.76 4.07 -0.65
C SER A 120 -10.48 4.52 0.79
N SER A 121 -9.76 5.62 0.98
CA SER A 121 -9.40 6.10 2.33
C SER A 121 -10.60 6.65 3.10
N THR A 122 -11.68 7.01 2.41
CA THR A 122 -12.93 7.52 2.98
C THR A 122 -14.07 6.50 2.91
N ALA A 123 -13.82 5.30 2.36
CA ALA A 123 -14.82 4.26 2.21
C ALA A 123 -15.49 3.90 3.55
N ALA A 124 -16.81 3.73 3.55
CA ALA A 124 -17.57 3.36 4.73
C ALA A 124 -17.15 1.99 5.32
N SER A 125 -16.62 1.10 4.46
CA SER A 125 -16.04 -0.19 4.86
C SER A 125 -14.58 -0.22 4.43
N ALA A 126 -13.66 -0.12 5.39
CA ALA A 126 -12.23 -0.23 5.13
C ALA A 126 -11.86 -1.64 4.67
N ALA A 127 -10.89 -1.74 3.76
CA ALA A 127 -10.33 -3.04 3.38
C ALA A 127 -9.66 -3.72 4.57
N VAL A 128 -9.82 -5.04 4.68
CA VAL A 128 -9.18 -5.87 5.71
C VAL A 128 -8.36 -6.94 5.03
N MET A 129 -7.05 -6.91 5.24
CA MET A 129 -6.13 -7.93 4.75
C MET A 129 -6.23 -9.17 5.66
N SER A 130 -6.49 -10.34 5.07
CA SER A 130 -6.44 -11.64 5.74
C SER A 130 -5.08 -12.31 5.58
N ASP A 131 -4.35 -11.94 4.53
CA ASP A 131 -2.97 -12.33 4.30
C ASP A 131 -2.15 -11.07 3.99
N THR A 132 -1.06 -10.90 4.71
CA THR A 132 -0.14 -9.76 4.53
C THR A 132 1.22 -10.19 3.99
N ALA A 133 1.50 -11.49 3.93
CA ALA A 133 2.82 -12.02 3.56
C ALA A 133 2.84 -12.40 2.07
N LEU A 134 3.33 -11.52 1.22
CA LEU A 134 3.51 -11.80 -0.20
C LEU A 134 4.86 -12.50 -0.46
N ALA A 135 4.82 -13.67 -1.10
CA ALA A 135 6.02 -14.44 -1.37
C ALA A 135 6.83 -13.86 -2.54
N ASN A 136 8.15 -14.08 -2.52
CA ASN A 136 9.00 -13.76 -3.66
C ASN A 136 8.53 -14.50 -4.92
N ASP A 137 8.49 -13.81 -6.07
CA ASP A 137 8.03 -14.32 -7.36
C ASP A 137 6.56 -14.80 -7.41
N ALA A 138 5.75 -14.54 -6.37
CA ALA A 138 4.33 -14.83 -6.38
C ALA A 138 3.61 -13.97 -7.44
N LEU A 139 2.69 -14.57 -8.19
CA LEU A 139 1.83 -13.85 -9.12
C LEU A 139 0.74 -13.11 -8.33
N ILE A 140 0.76 -11.79 -8.41
CA ILE A 140 -0.28 -10.93 -7.86
C ILE A 140 -1.22 -10.52 -9.00
N THR A 141 -2.52 -10.69 -8.77
CA THR A 141 -3.58 -10.28 -9.72
C THR A 141 -4.58 -9.36 -9.05
N PHE A 142 -5.17 -8.48 -9.86
CA PHE A 142 -6.17 -7.52 -9.41
C PHE A 142 -7.45 -7.72 -10.21
N ASP A 143 -8.56 -7.91 -9.50
CA ASP A 143 -9.88 -8.10 -10.07
C ASP A 143 -10.74 -6.87 -9.81
N ILE A 144 -11.55 -6.46 -10.76
CA ILE A 144 -12.60 -5.45 -10.56
C ILE A 144 -13.92 -6.19 -10.49
N ASP A 145 -14.48 -6.32 -9.28
CA ASP A 145 -15.71 -7.09 -9.05
C ASP A 145 -16.96 -6.25 -9.26
N GLN A 146 -16.87 -4.94 -9.02
CA GLN A 146 -17.97 -4.00 -9.16
C GLN A 146 -17.48 -2.65 -9.63
N ILE A 147 -18.29 -1.97 -10.41
CA ILE A 147 -18.09 -0.59 -10.88
C ILE A 147 -19.33 0.25 -10.56
N GLY A 148 -19.24 1.56 -10.73
CA GLY A 148 -20.41 2.42 -10.62
C GLY A 148 -21.51 2.02 -11.62
N SER A 149 -22.76 1.99 -11.17
CA SER A 149 -23.91 1.56 -12.00
C SER A 149 -24.41 2.64 -12.96
N SER A 150 -24.17 3.92 -12.66
CA SER A 150 -24.52 5.05 -13.54
C SER A 150 -23.27 5.63 -14.20
N THR A 151 -22.21 5.92 -13.47
CA THR A 151 -20.88 6.25 -13.97
C THR A 151 -19.92 5.17 -13.46
N ALA A 152 -19.31 4.43 -14.36
CA ALA A 152 -18.46 3.29 -14.00
C ALA A 152 -17.24 3.69 -13.15
N GLY A 153 -16.73 4.92 -13.35
CA GLY A 153 -15.43 5.38 -12.86
C GLY A 153 -14.35 5.23 -13.93
N LYS A 154 -13.20 5.92 -13.75
CA LYS A 154 -12.04 5.86 -14.65
C LYS A 154 -10.74 6.02 -13.89
N GLY A 155 -9.63 5.59 -14.47
CA GLY A 155 -8.28 5.83 -13.95
C GLY A 155 -8.03 5.15 -12.61
N LEU A 156 -8.50 3.90 -12.46
CA LEU A 156 -8.37 3.13 -11.23
C LEU A 156 -6.93 2.68 -11.01
N LYS A 157 -6.41 2.96 -9.82
CA LYS A 157 -5.09 2.54 -9.36
C LYS A 157 -5.19 1.92 -7.98
N VAL A 158 -4.38 0.91 -7.73
CA VAL A 158 -4.19 0.31 -6.40
C VAL A 158 -2.78 0.58 -5.94
N THR A 159 -2.62 0.92 -4.67
CA THR A 159 -1.33 1.11 -4.01
C THR A 159 -1.17 0.07 -2.91
N LEU A 160 -0.07 -0.66 -2.96
CA LEU A 160 0.38 -1.59 -1.93
C LEU A 160 1.49 -0.92 -1.12
N TYR A 161 1.37 -0.91 0.18
CA TYR A 161 2.39 -0.43 1.12
C TYR A 161 2.92 -1.60 1.94
N GLY A 162 4.20 -1.61 2.22
CA GLY A 162 4.79 -2.66 3.05
C GLY A 162 6.31 -2.55 3.13
N TYR A 163 6.95 -3.63 3.51
CA TYR A 163 8.40 -3.72 3.63
C TYR A 163 8.90 -5.11 3.22
N ARG A 164 10.14 -5.19 2.77
CA ARG A 164 10.80 -6.46 2.41
C ARG A 164 11.01 -7.34 3.63
N THR A 165 10.83 -8.64 3.45
CA THR A 165 11.08 -9.68 4.47
C THR A 165 12.08 -10.71 3.99
#